data_625498300fe495d46e28a0b8b5b9a0a4
#
_entry.id   625498300fe495d46e28a0b8b5b9a0a4
#
_cell.length_a   1.000
_cell.length_b   1.000
_cell.length_c   1.000
_cell.angle_alpha   90.00
_cell.angle_beta   90.00
_cell.angle_gamma   90.00
#
_symmetry.space_group_name_H-M   'P 1'
#
loop_
_entity.id
_entity.type
_entity.pdbx_description
1 polymer ?
#
loop_
_entity_poly.entity_id
_entity_poly.type
_entity_poly.pdbx_seq_one_letter_code
_entity_poly.pdbx_strand_id
1 'polypeptide(L)'
;MTGNPCWQTIPTKLSEAQFERFVLPHLGKGHGRRGPAPTLSLHRIFNYILQVLYMGCQWKMLPIDRNAQGLPEIHYTRIYRTFRRWQAMGCIDAIFAGSVRRLRDDQLLDLTVIHGDGTTTAAKKGGDNLGYSGHKHLKGDKVVALCDRHCNVIAPFVTAAGNRNESPLLRDALPRFSQIARAIGMDLQGTIVSLDGVYDGSVG
;
A
#
# COMPACT_ATOMS: atom_id res chain seq x y z
N MET A 1 -13.87 4.47 34.00
CA MET A 1 -14.79 4.00 32.91
C MET A 1 -13.89 3.55 31.76
N THR A 2 -13.65 2.27 31.69
CA THR A 2 -12.80 1.65 30.66
C THR A 2 -13.67 1.45 29.42
N GLY A 3 -13.57 2.39 28.46
CA GLY A 3 -14.20 2.20 27.16
C GLY A 3 -13.57 1.01 26.46
N ASN A 4 -14.37 0.00 26.15
CA ASN A 4 -13.97 -1.09 25.26
C ASN A 4 -13.36 -0.50 23.98
N PRO A 5 -12.17 -0.95 23.56
CA PRO A 5 -11.65 -0.55 22.27
C PRO A 5 -12.64 -1.00 21.21
N CYS A 6 -13.35 -0.03 20.64
CA CYS A 6 -14.22 -0.30 19.51
C CYS A 6 -13.33 -0.77 18.36
N TRP A 7 -13.36 -2.06 18.04
CA TRP A 7 -12.69 -2.59 16.86
C TRP A 7 -13.28 -1.91 15.63
N GLN A 8 -12.58 -0.88 15.16
CA GLN A 8 -13.01 -0.19 13.96
C GLN A 8 -12.73 -1.10 12.77
N THR A 9 -13.75 -1.38 12.01
CA THR A 9 -13.62 -2.08 10.72
C THR A 9 -12.72 -1.25 9.82
N ILE A 10 -11.71 -1.88 9.19
CA ILE A 10 -10.87 -1.19 8.21
C ILE A 10 -11.79 -0.63 7.11
N PRO A 11 -11.79 0.68 6.87
CA PRO A 11 -12.67 1.28 5.88
C PRO A 11 -12.24 0.85 4.48
N THR A 12 -13.13 0.16 3.77
CA THR A 12 -12.91 -0.25 2.37
C THR A 12 -13.36 0.80 1.37
N LYS A 13 -13.92 1.91 1.87
CA LYS A 13 -14.40 3.03 1.06
C LYS A 13 -14.09 4.33 1.78
N LEU A 14 -13.71 5.33 1.00
CA LEU A 14 -13.60 6.72 1.46
C LEU A 14 -14.90 7.45 1.12
N SER A 15 -15.28 8.41 1.96
CA SER A 15 -16.27 9.41 1.57
C SER A 15 -15.70 10.33 0.49
N GLU A 16 -16.56 11.06 -0.21
CA GLU A 16 -16.12 12.01 -1.24
C GLU A 16 -15.21 13.10 -0.64
N ALA A 17 -15.57 13.62 0.52
CA ALA A 17 -14.76 14.60 1.23
C ALA A 17 -13.37 14.05 1.64
N GLN A 18 -13.29 12.78 2.07
CA GLN A 18 -12.01 12.13 2.37
C GLN A 18 -11.18 11.94 1.10
N PHE A 19 -11.81 11.50 0.01
CA PHE A 19 -11.14 11.35 -1.27
C PHE A 19 -10.59 12.68 -1.78
N GLU A 20 -11.39 13.74 -1.77
CA GLU A 20 -10.96 15.08 -2.19
C GLU A 20 -9.80 15.61 -1.36
N ARG A 21 -9.85 15.36 -0.05
CA ARG A 21 -8.83 15.84 0.87
C ARG A 21 -7.52 15.06 0.81
N PHE A 22 -7.59 13.73 0.73
CA PHE A 22 -6.42 12.86 0.95
C PHE A 22 -5.90 12.15 -0.29
N VAL A 23 -6.70 12.04 -1.35
CA VAL A 23 -6.34 11.29 -2.55
C VAL A 23 -6.22 12.19 -3.77
N LEU A 24 -7.23 13.00 -4.02
CA LEU A 24 -7.32 13.83 -5.23
C LEU A 24 -6.08 14.73 -5.46
N PRO A 25 -5.46 15.36 -4.43
CA PRO A 25 -4.27 16.18 -4.62
C PRO A 25 -3.07 15.42 -5.20
N HIS A 26 -3.02 14.10 -4.99
CA HIS A 26 -1.91 13.23 -5.42
C HIS A 26 -2.16 12.57 -6.79
N LEU A 27 -3.36 12.66 -7.35
CA LEU A 27 -3.67 12.04 -8.63
C LEU A 27 -3.11 12.79 -9.84
N GLY A 28 -2.43 13.91 -9.63
CA GLY A 28 -1.82 14.71 -10.70
C GLY A 28 -2.84 15.38 -11.63
N LYS A 29 -2.48 16.51 -12.21
CA LYS A 29 -3.31 17.24 -13.20
C LYS A 29 -3.38 16.56 -14.58
N GLY A 30 -2.81 15.35 -14.71
CA GLY A 30 -2.65 14.62 -15.96
C GLY A 30 -3.89 13.80 -16.40
N HIS A 31 -5.06 14.07 -15.86
CA HIS A 31 -6.29 13.54 -16.43
C HIS A 31 -6.55 14.30 -17.72
N GLY A 32 -6.06 13.69 -18.79
CA GLY A 32 -5.93 14.26 -20.08
C GLY A 32 -7.15 15.06 -20.52
N ARG A 33 -6.90 16.29 -20.94
CA ARG A 33 -7.81 17.11 -21.73
C ARG A 33 -8.15 16.48 -23.09
N ARG A 34 -7.67 15.25 -23.39
CA ARG A 34 -7.93 14.51 -24.61
C ARG A 34 -8.68 13.22 -24.29
N GLY A 35 -9.93 13.12 -24.72
CA GLY A 35 -10.80 11.96 -24.59
C GLY A 35 -12.15 12.29 -23.97
N PRO A 36 -13.15 11.39 -24.11
CA PRO A 36 -14.46 11.58 -23.50
C PRO A 36 -14.33 11.62 -21.98
N ALA A 37 -15.18 12.42 -21.33
CA ALA A 37 -15.27 12.51 -19.88
C ALA A 37 -15.38 11.10 -19.24
N PRO A 38 -14.76 10.85 -18.08
CA PRO A 38 -14.93 9.57 -17.39
C PRO A 38 -16.41 9.33 -17.10
N THR A 39 -16.89 8.15 -17.44
CA THR A 39 -18.29 7.75 -17.19
C THR A 39 -18.61 7.65 -15.68
N LEU A 40 -17.58 7.56 -14.86
CA LEU A 40 -17.69 7.40 -13.42
C LEU A 40 -16.71 8.35 -12.72
N SER A 41 -17.08 8.88 -11.55
CA SER A 41 -16.20 9.76 -10.79
C SER A 41 -14.91 9.04 -10.36
N LEU A 42 -13.81 9.79 -10.23
CA LEU A 42 -12.54 9.24 -9.77
C LEU A 42 -12.65 8.67 -8.35
N HIS A 43 -13.48 9.27 -7.50
CA HIS A 43 -13.82 8.79 -6.16
C HIS A 43 -14.39 7.35 -6.22
N ARG A 44 -15.38 7.09 -7.08
CA ARG A 44 -15.95 5.75 -7.22
C ARG A 44 -14.94 4.74 -7.75
N ILE A 45 -14.14 5.14 -8.76
CA ILE A 45 -13.08 4.29 -9.31
C ILE A 45 -12.04 3.97 -8.23
N PHE A 46 -11.65 4.94 -7.40
CA PHE A 46 -10.71 4.73 -6.32
C PHE A 46 -11.26 3.77 -5.26
N ASN A 47 -12.53 3.91 -4.88
CA ASN A 47 -13.19 3.00 -3.95
C ASN A 47 -13.25 1.56 -4.48
N TYR A 48 -13.47 1.35 -5.78
CA TYR A 48 -13.35 0.02 -6.38
C TYR A 48 -11.93 -0.54 -6.31
N ILE A 49 -10.91 0.30 -6.50
CA ILE A 49 -9.51 -0.12 -6.33
C ILE A 49 -9.25 -0.52 -4.88
N LEU A 50 -9.65 0.28 -3.89
CA LEU A 50 -9.54 -0.07 -2.47
C LEU A 50 -10.22 -1.40 -2.15
N GLN A 51 -11.40 -1.63 -2.70
CA GLN A 51 -12.15 -2.87 -2.50
C GLN A 51 -11.40 -4.09 -3.05
N VAL A 52 -10.81 -3.99 -4.26
CA VAL A 52 -9.96 -5.09 -4.80
C VAL A 52 -8.77 -5.35 -3.89
N LEU A 53 -8.07 -4.30 -3.46
CA LEU A 53 -6.87 -4.43 -2.61
C LEU A 53 -7.23 -5.05 -1.25
N TYR A 54 -8.34 -4.64 -0.66
CA TYR A 54 -8.82 -5.18 0.61
C TYR A 54 -9.28 -6.65 0.51
N MET A 55 -10.06 -6.98 -0.52
CA MET A 55 -10.61 -8.33 -0.70
C MET A 55 -9.56 -9.32 -1.25
N GLY A 56 -8.47 -8.85 -1.85
CA GLY A 56 -7.50 -9.71 -2.54
C GLY A 56 -8.12 -10.51 -3.69
N CYS A 57 -9.22 -10.06 -4.27
CA CYS A 57 -9.91 -10.75 -5.35
C CYS A 57 -9.29 -10.45 -6.71
N GLN A 58 -9.56 -11.31 -7.70
CA GLN A 58 -9.19 -11.00 -9.08
C GLN A 58 -10.03 -9.82 -9.57
N TRP A 59 -9.45 -8.94 -10.39
CA TRP A 59 -10.14 -7.77 -10.97
C TRP A 59 -11.47 -8.10 -11.62
N LYS A 60 -11.57 -9.23 -12.33
CA LYS A 60 -12.82 -9.71 -12.96
C LYS A 60 -13.89 -10.16 -11.98
N MET A 61 -13.51 -10.41 -10.73
CA MET A 61 -14.42 -10.85 -9.65
C MET A 61 -14.83 -9.69 -8.74
N LEU A 62 -14.39 -8.46 -9.05
CA LEU A 62 -14.78 -7.28 -8.30
C LEU A 62 -16.31 -7.09 -8.41
N PRO A 63 -17.02 -7.02 -7.27
CA PRO A 63 -18.43 -6.68 -7.26
C PRO A 63 -18.60 -5.20 -7.67
N ILE A 64 -19.15 -5.00 -8.86
CA ILE A 64 -19.41 -3.67 -9.44
C ILE A 64 -20.89 -3.41 -9.36
N ASP A 65 -21.26 -2.23 -8.86
CA ASP A 65 -22.65 -1.81 -8.75
C ASP A 65 -23.31 -1.78 -10.15
N ARG A 66 -24.62 -2.02 -10.17
CA ARG A 66 -25.41 -2.03 -11.41
C ARG A 66 -26.03 -0.65 -11.66
N ASN A 67 -26.04 -0.27 -12.90
CA ASN A 67 -26.75 0.92 -13.37
C ASN A 67 -28.28 0.68 -13.46
N ALA A 68 -29.03 1.69 -13.87
CA ALA A 68 -30.48 1.61 -14.01
C ALA A 68 -30.96 0.54 -14.99
N GLN A 69 -30.10 0.11 -15.93
CA GLN A 69 -30.38 -0.95 -16.90
C GLN A 69 -29.97 -2.35 -16.38
N GLY A 70 -29.56 -2.49 -15.11
CA GLY A 70 -29.13 -3.74 -14.52
C GLY A 70 -27.74 -4.23 -14.96
N LEU A 71 -27.01 -3.45 -15.76
CA LEU A 71 -25.66 -3.74 -16.22
C LEU A 71 -24.61 -3.16 -15.23
N PRO A 72 -23.40 -3.73 -15.15
CA PRO A 72 -22.33 -3.10 -14.38
C PRO A 72 -22.11 -1.65 -14.83
N GLU A 73 -22.06 -0.71 -13.87
CA GLU A 73 -21.90 0.72 -14.20
C GLU A 73 -20.57 1.06 -14.88
N ILE A 74 -19.57 0.18 -14.72
CA ILE A 74 -18.27 0.26 -15.36
C ILE A 74 -17.71 -1.13 -15.58
N HIS A 75 -16.99 -1.36 -16.66
CA HIS A 75 -16.29 -2.63 -16.85
C HIS A 75 -14.98 -2.66 -16.03
N TYR A 76 -14.69 -3.78 -15.36
CA TYR A 76 -13.52 -3.92 -14.47
C TYR A 76 -12.18 -3.56 -15.13
N THR A 77 -12.03 -3.78 -16.46
CA THR A 77 -10.81 -3.43 -17.20
C THR A 77 -10.54 -1.93 -17.22
N ARG A 78 -11.57 -1.09 -17.14
CA ARG A 78 -11.40 0.38 -17.07
C ARG A 78 -10.86 0.78 -15.69
N ILE A 79 -11.32 0.13 -14.61
CA ILE A 79 -10.81 0.32 -13.26
C ILE A 79 -9.34 -0.11 -13.21
N TYR A 80 -9.03 -1.33 -13.70
CA TYR A 80 -7.66 -1.86 -13.76
C TYR A 80 -6.71 -0.95 -14.54
N ARG A 81 -7.13 -0.47 -15.74
CA ARG A 81 -6.31 0.45 -16.55
C ARG A 81 -6.07 1.77 -15.82
N THR A 82 -7.03 2.27 -15.06
CA THR A 82 -6.88 3.49 -14.26
C THR A 82 -5.88 3.26 -13.12
N PHE A 83 -5.99 2.15 -12.41
CA PHE A 83 -5.02 1.74 -11.38
C PHE A 83 -3.60 1.67 -11.96
N ARG A 84 -3.40 0.94 -13.07
CA ARG A 84 -2.09 0.81 -13.72
C ARG A 84 -1.52 2.16 -14.16
N ARG A 85 -2.35 3.05 -14.65
CA ARG A 85 -1.93 4.41 -15.02
C ARG A 85 -1.51 5.21 -13.79
N TRP A 86 -2.27 5.20 -12.71
CA TRP A 86 -1.91 5.88 -11.47
C TRP A 86 -0.62 5.32 -10.86
N GLN A 87 -0.44 4.01 -10.94
CA GLN A 87 0.80 3.37 -10.52
C GLN A 87 1.99 3.85 -11.37
N ALA A 88 1.87 3.82 -12.69
CA ALA A 88 2.93 4.26 -13.60
C ALA A 88 3.28 5.76 -13.45
N MET A 89 2.32 6.58 -13.01
CA MET A 89 2.52 8.02 -12.75
C MET A 89 3.02 8.31 -11.34
N GLY A 90 3.28 7.30 -10.50
CA GLY A 90 3.71 7.50 -9.11
C GLY A 90 2.62 8.04 -8.17
N CYS A 91 1.35 8.08 -8.62
CA CYS A 91 0.26 8.60 -7.80
C CYS A 91 0.03 7.77 -6.55
N ILE A 92 0.18 6.44 -6.64
CA ILE A 92 0.00 5.54 -5.50
C ILE A 92 1.07 5.81 -4.43
N ASP A 93 2.32 5.98 -4.84
CA ASP A 93 3.42 6.33 -3.93
C ASP A 93 3.21 7.71 -3.30
N ALA A 94 2.70 8.67 -4.08
CA ALA A 94 2.38 10.00 -3.57
C ALA A 94 1.23 9.98 -2.54
N ILE A 95 0.19 9.16 -2.76
CA ILE A 95 -0.91 8.94 -1.80
C ILE A 95 -0.35 8.30 -0.52
N PHE A 96 0.51 7.29 -0.65
CA PHE A 96 1.15 6.65 0.49
C PHE A 96 1.99 7.65 1.31
N ALA A 97 2.89 8.39 0.67
CA ALA A 97 3.69 9.42 1.33
C ALA A 97 2.82 10.50 1.99
N GLY A 98 1.71 10.88 1.36
CA GLY A 98 0.71 11.79 1.91
C GLY A 98 0.04 11.24 3.17
N SER A 99 -0.26 9.94 3.20
CA SER A 99 -0.86 9.30 4.38
C SER A 99 0.12 9.24 5.56
N VAL A 100 1.38 8.90 5.32
CA VAL A 100 2.43 8.90 6.37
C VAL A 100 2.67 10.31 6.89
N ARG A 101 2.72 11.32 5.99
CA ARG A 101 2.81 12.73 6.40
C ARG A 101 1.66 13.13 7.31
N ARG A 102 0.43 12.69 6.97
CA ARG A 102 -0.74 12.97 7.79
C ARG A 102 -0.64 12.37 9.19
N LEU A 103 -0.20 11.11 9.30
CA LEU A 103 0.03 10.48 10.59
C LEU A 103 1.05 11.26 11.43
N ARG A 104 2.13 11.77 10.80
CA ARG A 104 3.12 12.63 11.47
C ARG A 104 2.48 13.93 11.96
N ASP A 105 1.77 14.64 11.08
CA ASP A 105 1.17 15.94 11.37
C ASP A 105 0.11 15.85 12.47
N ASP A 106 -0.61 14.73 12.54
CA ASP A 106 -1.57 14.42 13.60
C ASP A 106 -0.92 13.83 14.87
N GLN A 107 0.42 13.74 14.92
CA GLN A 107 1.18 13.18 16.05
C GLN A 107 0.79 11.72 16.39
N LEU A 108 0.43 10.94 15.38
CA LEU A 108 0.03 9.53 15.51
C LEU A 108 1.17 8.56 15.25
N LEU A 109 2.36 9.02 14.84
CA LEU A 109 3.56 8.22 14.67
C LEU A 109 4.37 8.16 15.95
N ASP A 110 4.83 6.97 16.31
CA ASP A 110 5.86 6.77 17.35
C ASP A 110 7.12 6.19 16.67
N LEU A 111 8.07 7.08 16.37
CA LEU A 111 9.33 6.74 15.71
C LEU A 111 10.45 6.36 16.69
N THR A 112 10.17 6.20 17.98
CA THR A 112 11.18 5.75 18.97
C THR A 112 11.73 4.38 18.64
N VAL A 113 10.87 3.50 18.09
CA VAL A 113 11.26 2.18 17.59
C VAL A 113 10.60 1.96 16.22
N ILE A 114 11.41 1.56 15.26
CA ILE A 114 10.95 1.11 13.94
C ILE A 114 11.15 -0.39 13.85
N HIS A 115 10.08 -1.11 13.56
CA HIS A 115 10.11 -2.55 13.35
C HIS A 115 10.24 -2.86 11.85
N GLY A 116 11.21 -3.71 11.51
CA GLY A 116 11.36 -4.26 10.17
C GLY A 116 11.10 -5.76 10.19
N ASP A 117 10.19 -6.20 9.33
CA ASP A 117 9.85 -7.62 9.20
C ASP A 117 9.55 -8.00 7.76
N GLY A 118 9.78 -9.27 7.46
CA GLY A 118 9.52 -9.88 6.15
C GLY A 118 8.47 -10.98 6.23
N THR A 119 7.61 -11.02 5.24
CA THR A 119 6.65 -12.12 5.09
C THR A 119 6.61 -12.62 3.65
N THR A 120 6.11 -13.85 3.48
CA THR A 120 5.87 -14.42 2.16
C THR A 120 4.36 -14.50 1.93
N THR A 121 3.87 -13.83 0.89
CA THR A 121 2.46 -13.87 0.50
C THR A 121 2.23 -14.95 -0.54
N ALA A 122 1.25 -15.83 -0.30
CA ALA A 122 0.95 -16.92 -1.22
C ALA A 122 0.32 -16.41 -2.51
N ALA A 123 0.87 -16.81 -3.66
CA ALA A 123 0.28 -16.55 -4.96
C ALA A 123 -0.70 -17.67 -5.32
N LYS A 124 -1.99 -17.35 -5.31
CA LYS A 124 -3.03 -18.35 -5.66
C LYS A 124 -3.13 -18.62 -7.15
N LYS A 125 -2.93 -17.61 -8.01
CA LYS A 125 -3.07 -17.72 -9.48
C LYS A 125 -2.14 -16.74 -10.20
N GLY A 126 -0.87 -17.11 -10.35
CA GLY A 126 0.07 -16.27 -11.09
C GLY A 126 0.46 -14.99 -10.36
N GLY A 127 1.35 -14.22 -10.96
CA GLY A 127 1.92 -12.97 -10.46
C GLY A 127 3.32 -12.80 -11.03
N ASP A 128 3.85 -11.58 -10.92
CA ASP A 128 5.22 -11.28 -11.31
C ASP A 128 6.16 -11.70 -10.18
N ASN A 129 7.39 -12.13 -10.52
CA ASN A 129 8.46 -12.44 -9.56
C ASN A 129 8.16 -13.55 -8.53
N LEU A 130 7.36 -14.55 -8.88
CA LEU A 130 7.02 -15.63 -7.96
C LEU A 130 8.18 -16.56 -7.72
N GLY A 131 8.46 -16.88 -6.44
CA GLY A 131 9.43 -17.88 -6.02
C GLY A 131 8.85 -18.87 -5.01
N TYR A 132 9.42 -20.07 -4.94
CA TYR A 132 9.03 -21.07 -3.96
C TYR A 132 9.82 -20.87 -2.67
N SER A 133 9.14 -20.59 -1.56
CA SER A 133 9.74 -20.56 -0.22
C SER A 133 9.81 -21.99 0.34
N GLY A 134 11.00 -22.54 0.45
CA GLY A 134 11.20 -23.87 1.04
C GLY A 134 10.80 -23.91 2.52
N HIS A 135 11.03 -22.84 3.28
CA HIS A 135 10.68 -22.76 4.68
C HIS A 135 9.15 -22.73 4.92
N LYS A 136 8.42 -21.96 4.10
CA LYS A 136 6.96 -21.82 4.24
C LYS A 136 6.18 -22.79 3.34
N HIS A 137 6.87 -23.63 2.55
CA HIS A 137 6.28 -24.57 1.60
C HIS A 137 5.21 -23.96 0.69
N LEU A 138 5.44 -22.72 0.23
CA LEU A 138 4.50 -22.01 -0.64
C LEU A 138 5.21 -21.27 -1.77
N LYS A 139 4.52 -21.11 -2.89
CA LYS A 139 4.94 -20.24 -3.99
C LYS A 139 4.32 -18.87 -3.84
N GLY A 140 5.13 -17.82 -3.87
CA GLY A 140 4.64 -16.46 -3.68
C GLY A 140 5.73 -15.40 -3.78
N ASP A 141 5.37 -14.22 -3.34
CA ASP A 141 6.25 -13.07 -3.24
C ASP A 141 6.67 -12.85 -1.79
N LYS A 142 7.93 -12.50 -1.61
CA LYS A 142 8.42 -12.02 -0.32
C LYS A 142 8.23 -10.50 -0.25
N VAL A 143 7.76 -10.03 0.89
CA VAL A 143 7.50 -8.61 1.16
C VAL A 143 8.20 -8.24 2.44
N VAL A 144 8.95 -7.13 2.42
CA VAL A 144 9.52 -6.51 3.63
C VAL A 144 8.81 -5.19 3.88
N ALA A 145 8.40 -4.99 5.13
CA ALA A 145 7.74 -3.78 5.61
C ALA A 145 8.56 -3.12 6.73
N LEU A 146 8.46 -1.81 6.83
CA LEU A 146 8.91 -1.04 7.98
C LEU A 146 7.71 -0.36 8.61
N CYS A 147 7.56 -0.54 9.92
CA CYS A 147 6.45 0.01 10.69
C CYS A 147 6.99 0.81 11.88
N ASP A 148 6.26 1.83 12.31
CA ASP A 148 6.50 2.50 13.57
C ASP A 148 6.08 1.62 14.77
N ARG A 149 6.28 2.10 16.00
CA ARG A 149 5.91 1.36 17.21
C ARG A 149 4.41 1.07 17.33
N HIS A 150 3.56 1.84 16.68
CA HIS A 150 2.12 1.63 16.62
C HIS A 150 1.68 0.72 15.45
N CYS A 151 2.63 0.06 14.76
CA CYS A 151 2.38 -0.78 13.59
C CYS A 151 1.84 -0.01 12.36
N ASN A 152 2.00 1.31 12.29
CA ASN A 152 1.75 2.03 11.05
C ASN A 152 2.86 1.75 10.05
N VAL A 153 2.51 1.34 8.84
CA VAL A 153 3.49 1.17 7.74
C VAL A 153 3.99 2.55 7.31
N ILE A 154 5.31 2.77 7.40
CA ILE A 154 5.95 4.07 7.17
C ILE A 154 6.88 4.12 5.97
N ALA A 155 7.08 2.99 5.29
CA ALA A 155 7.88 2.91 4.07
C ALA A 155 7.17 2.07 3.01
N PRO A 156 7.41 2.31 1.70
CA PRO A 156 6.95 1.43 0.65
C PRO A 156 7.51 0.02 0.84
N PHE A 157 6.69 -0.98 0.56
CA PHE A 157 7.12 -2.36 0.59
C PHE A 157 8.26 -2.62 -0.40
N VAL A 158 9.23 -3.43 0.02
CA VAL A 158 10.19 -4.05 -0.88
C VAL A 158 9.72 -5.47 -1.16
N THR A 159 9.59 -5.81 -2.43
CA THR A 159 9.08 -7.11 -2.86
C THR A 159 10.11 -7.85 -3.68
N ALA A 160 10.15 -9.18 -3.51
CA ALA A 160 10.99 -10.07 -4.31
C ALA A 160 10.37 -11.46 -4.43
N ALA A 161 10.98 -12.34 -5.24
CA ALA A 161 10.55 -13.72 -5.31
C ALA A 161 10.64 -14.42 -3.94
N GLY A 162 9.68 -15.28 -3.63
CA GLY A 162 9.54 -15.92 -2.32
C GLY A 162 10.73 -16.74 -1.83
N ASN A 163 11.64 -17.12 -2.74
CA ASN A 163 12.90 -17.82 -2.43
C ASN A 163 14.08 -16.89 -2.12
N ARG A 164 13.90 -15.56 -2.17
CA ARG A 164 14.96 -14.60 -1.85
C ARG A 164 15.17 -14.48 -0.34
N ASN A 165 16.40 -14.22 0.07
CA ASN A 165 16.72 -13.89 1.45
C ASN A 165 16.12 -12.53 1.85
N GLU A 166 15.68 -12.40 3.09
CA GLU A 166 15.07 -11.17 3.62
C GLU A 166 16.09 -10.07 3.92
N SER A 167 17.30 -10.43 4.37
CA SER A 167 18.33 -9.45 4.75
C SER A 167 18.68 -8.46 3.64
N PRO A 168 18.94 -8.87 2.38
CA PRO A 168 19.14 -7.91 1.29
C PRO A 168 17.93 -7.02 1.05
N LEU A 169 16.70 -7.55 1.16
CA LEU A 169 15.48 -6.78 0.94
C LEU A 169 15.28 -5.70 1.99
N LEU A 170 15.65 -5.99 3.23
CA LEU A 170 15.63 -5.00 4.29
C LEU A 170 16.65 -3.88 4.03
N ARG A 171 17.87 -4.23 3.58
CA ARG A 171 18.87 -3.25 3.18
C ARG A 171 18.35 -2.34 2.05
N ASP A 172 17.57 -2.88 1.11
CA ASP A 172 16.92 -2.11 0.04
C ASP A 172 15.74 -1.26 0.54
N ALA A 173 15.11 -1.63 1.66
CA ALA A 173 14.02 -0.89 2.27
C ALA A 173 14.52 0.38 2.98
N LEU A 174 15.67 0.34 3.63
CA LEU A 174 16.21 1.47 4.41
C LEU A 174 16.43 2.75 3.60
N PRO A 175 17.05 2.73 2.40
CA PRO A 175 17.17 3.91 1.56
C PRO A 175 15.82 4.50 1.14
N ARG A 176 14.84 3.65 0.83
CA ARG A 176 13.47 4.09 0.47
C ARG A 176 12.79 4.76 1.65
N PHE A 177 12.92 4.20 2.84
CA PHE A 177 12.45 4.79 4.07
C PHE A 177 13.11 6.15 4.33
N SER A 178 14.45 6.22 4.24
CA SER A 178 15.20 7.48 4.42
C SER A 178 14.76 8.55 3.41
N GLN A 179 14.45 8.18 2.18
CA GLN A 179 13.95 9.10 1.17
C GLN A 179 12.58 9.68 1.55
N ILE A 180 11.64 8.83 1.99
CA ILE A 180 10.34 9.30 2.47
C ILE A 180 10.49 10.14 3.72
N ALA A 181 11.27 9.69 4.71
CA ALA A 181 11.51 10.43 5.93
C ALA A 181 11.98 11.86 5.66
N ARG A 182 12.96 12.02 4.75
CA ARG A 182 13.43 13.34 4.31
C ARG A 182 12.34 14.14 3.60
N ALA A 183 11.62 13.52 2.66
CA ALA A 183 10.60 14.19 1.85
C ALA A 183 9.43 14.73 2.68
N ILE A 184 9.12 14.08 3.80
CA ILE A 184 8.04 14.52 4.70
C ILE A 184 8.54 15.16 6.00
N GLY A 185 9.86 15.30 6.18
CA GLY A 185 10.46 15.95 7.36
C GLY A 185 10.31 15.16 8.64
N MET A 186 10.49 13.83 8.60
CA MET A 186 10.58 13.00 9.81
C MET A 186 11.98 13.13 10.43
N ASP A 187 12.04 13.37 11.73
CA ASP A 187 13.27 13.26 12.50
C ASP A 187 13.46 11.82 12.95
N LEU A 188 14.59 11.25 12.57
CA LEU A 188 14.98 9.88 12.92
C LEU A 188 16.14 9.84 13.92
N GLN A 189 16.51 10.97 14.52
CA GLN A 189 17.58 11.02 15.49
C GLN A 189 17.17 10.24 16.75
N GLY A 190 18.01 9.30 17.16
CA GLY A 190 17.73 8.45 18.32
C GLY A 190 16.72 7.32 18.08
N THR A 191 16.23 7.15 16.85
CA THR A 191 15.35 6.03 16.49
C THR A 191 16.10 4.70 16.58
N ILE A 192 15.49 3.72 17.24
CA ILE A 192 15.97 2.34 17.32
C ILE A 192 15.32 1.53 16.21
N VAL A 193 16.10 0.82 15.40
CA VAL A 193 15.58 -0.14 14.42
C VAL A 193 15.60 -1.52 15.04
N SER A 194 14.43 -2.10 15.25
CA SER A 194 14.24 -3.45 15.78
C SER A 194 13.98 -4.43 14.64
N LEU A 195 14.84 -5.43 14.52
CA LEU A 195 14.79 -6.44 13.49
C LEU A 195 14.79 -7.82 14.15
N ASP A 196 14.22 -8.83 13.46
CA ASP A 196 14.36 -10.22 13.91
C ASP A 196 15.83 -10.68 13.82
N GLY A 197 16.25 -11.61 14.71
CA GLY A 197 17.61 -12.12 14.79
C GLY A 197 18.17 -12.75 13.48
N VAL A 198 17.32 -13.09 12.54
CA VAL A 198 17.72 -13.52 11.18
C VAL A 198 18.50 -12.43 10.41
N TYR A 199 18.37 -11.17 10.83
CA TYR A 199 19.04 -10.03 10.20
C TYR A 199 20.42 -9.71 10.83
N ASP A 200 20.78 -10.42 11.89
CA ASP A 200 22.06 -10.26 12.60
C ASP A 200 23.18 -11.00 11.85
N GLY A 201 23.32 -10.71 10.57
CA GLY A 201 24.41 -11.19 9.75
C GLY A 201 25.69 -10.47 10.11
N SER A 202 26.58 -11.13 10.85
CA SER A 202 27.98 -10.75 10.94
C SER A 202 28.52 -10.42 9.54
N VAL A 203 28.91 -9.17 9.34
CA VAL A 203 29.71 -8.76 8.21
C VAL A 203 31.08 -9.42 8.41
N GLY A 204 31.29 -10.55 7.74
CA GLY A 204 32.62 -11.11 7.54
C GLY A 204 33.28 -10.42 6.37
#